data_9c7bd01080522d5229b2575293c0b0a6
#
_entry.id   9c7bd01080522d5229b2575293c0b0a6
#
_cell.length_a   1.000
_cell.length_b   1.000
_cell.length_c   1.000
_cell.angle_alpha   90.00
_cell.angle_beta   90.00
_cell.angle_gamma   90.00
#
_symmetry.space_group_name_H-M   'P 1'
#
loop_
_entity.id
_entity.type
_entity.pdbx_description
1 polymer ?
#
loop_
_entity_poly.entity_id
_entity_poly.type
_entity_poly.pdbx_seq_one_letter_code
_entity_poly.pdbx_strand_id
1 'polypeptide(L)'
;MCNFYTQPGSIVLTTKVVGRTTAWAVAFHSALALKNQVTDEDVRAIRECRLPSTPKHAALSGLARQLVEKRGHVSDAELQTFLNAGVKLEQTLEILTILAASTITNYAATLANPPLEPEFQEHAWNPKA
;
A
#
# COMPACT_ATOMS: atom_id res chain seq x y z
N MET A 1 15.40 9.17 6.05
CA MET A 1 15.49 7.70 6.14
C MET A 1 14.09 7.16 5.96
N CYS A 2 13.87 6.39 4.90
CA CYS A 2 12.54 5.86 4.56
C CYS A 2 12.12 4.86 5.64
N ASN A 3 11.17 5.20 6.48
CA ASN A 3 10.69 4.29 7.51
C ASN A 3 9.46 3.55 6.99
N PHE A 4 9.65 2.33 6.49
CA PHE A 4 8.61 1.43 6.00
C PHE A 4 7.53 1.11 7.04
N TYR A 5 7.85 1.31 8.32
CA TYR A 5 7.01 0.97 9.46
C TYR A 5 6.24 2.15 10.03
N THR A 6 6.08 3.24 9.28
CA THR A 6 5.21 4.37 9.63
C THR A 6 3.82 4.21 9.00
N GLN A 7 2.84 4.97 9.48
CA GLN A 7 1.51 4.99 8.87
C GLN A 7 1.54 5.22 7.35
N PRO A 8 2.23 6.26 6.84
CA PRO A 8 2.31 6.48 5.39
C PRO A 8 2.91 5.30 4.64
N GLY A 9 3.99 4.71 5.13
CA GLY A 9 4.61 3.54 4.52
C GLY A 9 3.67 2.34 4.47
N SER A 10 2.96 2.07 5.55
CA SER A 10 1.99 0.97 5.64
C SER A 10 0.82 1.15 4.68
N ILE A 11 0.30 2.38 4.50
CA ILE A 11 -0.76 2.69 3.51
C ILE A 11 -0.27 2.38 2.10
N VAL A 12 0.92 2.82 1.74
CA VAL A 12 1.51 2.57 0.41
C VAL A 12 1.69 1.08 0.15
N LEU A 13 2.25 0.35 1.12
CA LEU A 13 2.46 -1.09 1.02
C LEU A 13 1.14 -1.85 0.85
N THR A 14 0.16 -1.59 1.71
CA THR A 14 -1.15 -2.26 1.64
C THR A 14 -1.85 -1.96 0.31
N THR A 15 -1.82 -0.72 -0.15
CA THR A 15 -2.41 -0.32 -1.44
C THR A 15 -1.79 -1.09 -2.60
N LYS A 16 -0.47 -1.23 -2.62
CA LYS A 16 0.22 -1.91 -3.70
C LYS A 16 -0.14 -3.40 -3.78
N VAL A 17 -0.21 -4.07 -2.64
CA VAL A 17 -0.38 -5.53 -2.62
C VAL A 17 -1.78 -5.98 -3.01
N VAL A 18 -2.81 -5.21 -2.73
CA VAL A 18 -4.21 -5.59 -2.99
C VAL A 18 -4.51 -5.80 -4.48
N GLY A 19 -3.82 -5.10 -5.37
CA GLY A 19 -4.10 -5.18 -6.81
C GLY A 19 -3.45 -6.33 -7.57
N ARG A 20 -2.41 -6.99 -7.03
CA ARG A 20 -1.56 -7.90 -7.83
C ARG A 20 -0.86 -9.02 -7.07
N THR A 21 -1.21 -9.33 -5.83
CA THR A 21 -0.34 -10.17 -5.00
C THR A 21 -1.04 -11.28 -4.24
N THR A 22 -0.20 -12.14 -3.68
CA THR A 22 -0.59 -13.28 -2.87
C THR A 22 -1.39 -12.88 -1.65
N ALA A 23 -2.30 -13.74 -1.24
CA ALA A 23 -3.07 -13.59 0.00
C ALA A 23 -2.16 -13.32 1.21
N TRP A 24 -0.96 -13.92 1.23
CA TRP A 24 0.07 -13.70 2.25
C TRP A 24 0.46 -12.22 2.40
N ALA A 25 0.84 -11.57 1.28
CA ALA A 25 1.29 -10.17 1.33
C ALA A 25 0.18 -9.22 1.79
N VAL A 26 -1.07 -9.47 1.37
CA VAL A 26 -2.21 -8.65 1.83
C VAL A 26 -2.43 -8.82 3.32
N ALA A 27 -2.40 -10.06 3.85
CA ALA A 27 -2.56 -10.33 5.27
C ALA A 27 -1.46 -9.66 6.09
N PHE A 28 -0.19 -9.88 5.73
CA PHE A 28 0.96 -9.29 6.41
C PHE A 28 0.92 -7.76 6.43
N HIS A 29 0.70 -7.11 5.29
CA HIS A 29 0.65 -5.65 5.24
C HIS A 29 -0.59 -5.06 5.90
N SER A 30 -1.71 -5.78 5.95
CA SER A 30 -2.87 -5.37 6.74
C SER A 30 -2.56 -5.36 8.23
N ALA A 31 -1.97 -6.44 8.76
CA ALA A 31 -1.51 -6.51 10.14
C ALA A 31 -0.52 -5.39 10.49
N LEU A 32 0.45 -5.15 9.59
CA LEU A 32 1.42 -4.08 9.76
C LEU A 32 0.76 -2.69 9.79
N ALA A 33 -0.21 -2.44 8.93
CA ALA A 33 -0.95 -1.17 8.90
C ALA A 33 -1.69 -0.92 10.21
N LEU A 34 -2.42 -1.92 10.71
CA LEU A 34 -3.12 -1.86 11.99
C LEU A 34 -2.15 -1.61 13.16
N LYS A 35 -1.02 -2.33 13.19
CA LYS A 35 0.04 -2.13 14.19
C LYS A 35 0.59 -0.70 14.16
N ASN A 36 0.64 -0.06 13.00
CA ASN A 36 1.04 1.33 12.82
C ASN A 36 -0.13 2.33 12.96
N GLN A 37 -1.22 1.93 13.62
CA GLN A 37 -2.36 2.78 13.96
C GLN A 37 -3.15 3.32 12.75
N VAL A 38 -3.06 2.65 11.60
CA VAL A 38 -4.03 2.86 10.53
C VAL A 38 -5.37 2.27 10.98
N THR A 39 -6.47 2.98 10.78
CA THR A 39 -7.78 2.52 11.24
C THR A 39 -8.25 1.27 10.49
N ASP A 40 -9.04 0.44 11.16
CA ASP A 40 -9.67 -0.74 10.52
C ASP A 40 -10.48 -0.35 9.28
N GLU A 41 -11.15 0.80 9.32
CA GLU A 41 -11.93 1.33 8.19
C GLU A 41 -11.05 1.63 6.99
N ASP A 42 -9.91 2.31 7.18
CA ASP A 42 -8.98 2.65 6.11
C ASP A 42 -8.31 1.39 5.54
N VAL A 43 -7.92 0.43 6.40
CA VAL A 43 -7.38 -0.86 5.95
C VAL A 43 -8.41 -1.63 5.12
N ARG A 44 -9.66 -1.68 5.59
CA ARG A 44 -10.76 -2.33 4.87
C ARG A 44 -11.01 -1.67 3.52
N ALA A 45 -11.06 -0.34 3.47
CA ALA A 45 -11.24 0.40 2.22
C ALA A 45 -10.17 0.04 1.19
N ILE A 46 -8.89 0.01 1.60
CA ILE A 46 -7.77 -0.35 0.73
C ILE A 46 -7.91 -1.80 0.23
N ARG A 47 -8.26 -2.74 1.13
CA ARG A 47 -8.47 -4.17 0.78
C ARG A 47 -9.59 -4.37 -0.23
N GLU A 48 -10.58 -3.49 -0.22
CA GLU A 48 -11.70 -3.48 -1.16
C GLU A 48 -11.43 -2.62 -2.42
N CYS A 49 -10.17 -2.24 -2.64
CA CYS A 49 -9.74 -1.35 -3.74
C CYS A 49 -10.42 0.02 -3.73
N ARG A 50 -10.94 0.46 -2.57
CA ARG A 50 -11.47 1.80 -2.36
C ARG A 50 -10.39 2.73 -1.78
N LEU A 51 -10.61 4.04 -1.87
CA LEU A 51 -9.79 5.01 -1.16
C LEU A 51 -10.16 5.04 0.33
N PRO A 52 -9.17 5.20 1.23
CA PRO A 52 -9.40 5.49 2.64
C PRO A 52 -10.29 6.71 2.86
N SER A 53 -10.95 6.79 4.01
CA SER A 53 -11.76 7.95 4.41
C SER A 53 -10.89 9.11 4.92
N THR A 54 -9.74 8.79 5.53
CA THR A 54 -8.78 9.79 6.00
C THR A 54 -8.14 10.50 4.81
N PRO A 55 -8.27 11.84 4.67
CA PRO A 55 -7.83 12.56 3.46
C PRO A 55 -6.35 12.32 3.09
N LYS A 56 -5.47 12.33 4.07
CA LYS A 56 -4.04 12.05 3.85
C LYS A 56 -3.78 10.61 3.39
N HIS A 57 -4.48 9.64 3.97
CA HIS A 57 -4.38 8.24 3.56
C HIS A 57 -4.95 8.03 2.16
N ALA A 58 -6.06 8.71 1.83
CA ALA A 58 -6.65 8.70 0.50
C ALA A 58 -5.66 9.23 -0.55
N ALA A 59 -4.98 10.34 -0.27
CA ALA A 59 -3.98 10.92 -1.16
C ALA A 59 -2.79 9.96 -1.36
N LEU A 60 -2.25 9.39 -0.28
CA LEU A 60 -1.13 8.43 -0.36
C LEU A 60 -1.50 7.16 -1.12
N SER A 61 -2.68 6.59 -0.82
CA SER A 61 -3.19 5.40 -1.50
C SER A 61 -3.46 5.68 -2.99
N GLY A 62 -4.05 6.83 -3.30
CA GLY A 62 -4.31 7.26 -4.68
C GLY A 62 -3.03 7.42 -5.48
N LEU A 63 -2.02 8.10 -4.93
CA LEU A 63 -0.73 8.29 -5.59
C LEU A 63 0.00 6.94 -5.79
N ALA A 64 0.06 6.10 -4.75
CA ALA A 64 0.69 4.78 -4.86
C ALA A 64 0.03 3.93 -5.96
N ARG A 65 -1.29 3.94 -6.04
CA ARG A 65 -2.05 3.23 -7.08
C ARG A 65 -1.72 3.75 -8.47
N GLN A 66 -1.74 5.07 -8.67
CA GLN A 66 -1.42 5.66 -9.97
C GLN A 66 0.02 5.37 -10.40
N LEU A 67 0.98 5.47 -9.48
CA LEU A 67 2.38 5.14 -9.78
C LEU A 67 2.54 3.69 -10.25
N VAL A 68 1.82 2.75 -9.64
CA VAL A 68 1.86 1.34 -10.03
C VAL A 68 1.15 1.12 -11.36
N GLU A 69 -0.08 1.60 -11.52
CA GLU A 69 -0.91 1.38 -12.70
C GLU A 69 -0.33 2.04 -13.95
N LYS A 70 0.16 3.27 -13.80
CA LYS A 70 0.74 4.05 -14.90
C LYS A 70 2.25 3.87 -15.05
N ARG A 71 2.87 2.97 -14.28
CA ARG A 71 4.32 2.71 -14.32
C ARG A 71 5.16 3.99 -14.17
N GLY A 72 4.74 4.88 -13.26
CA GLY A 72 5.38 6.16 -13.00
C GLY A 72 4.94 7.32 -13.92
N HIS A 73 4.13 7.09 -14.94
CA HIS A 73 3.63 8.13 -15.84
C HIS A 73 2.48 8.94 -15.21
N VAL A 74 2.79 9.68 -14.14
CA VAL A 74 1.88 10.62 -13.49
C VAL A 74 2.12 11.99 -14.09
N SER A 75 1.07 12.66 -14.58
CA SER A 75 1.17 14.02 -15.12
C SER A 75 1.41 15.04 -14.02
N ASP A 76 1.94 16.21 -14.39
CA ASP A 76 2.17 17.31 -13.45
C ASP A 76 0.88 17.74 -12.74
N ALA A 77 -0.25 17.77 -13.43
CA ALA A 77 -1.55 18.11 -12.87
C ALA A 77 -2.01 17.07 -11.82
N GLU A 78 -1.79 15.79 -12.09
CA GLU A 78 -2.09 14.71 -11.14
C GLU A 78 -1.18 14.79 -9.92
N LEU A 79 0.13 14.97 -10.15
CA LEU A 79 1.09 15.14 -9.05
C LEU A 79 0.71 16.34 -8.18
N GLN A 80 0.36 17.47 -8.81
CA GLN A 80 -0.06 18.67 -8.08
C GLN A 80 -1.30 18.43 -7.21
N THR A 81 -2.23 17.59 -7.66
CA THR A 81 -3.41 17.21 -6.85
C THR A 81 -2.99 16.55 -5.53
N PHE A 82 -2.01 15.64 -5.55
CA PHE A 82 -1.50 15.00 -4.33
C PHE A 82 -0.70 15.96 -3.45
N LEU A 83 0.09 16.87 -4.05
CA LEU A 83 0.80 17.91 -3.30
C LEU A 83 -0.19 18.84 -2.58
N ASN A 84 -1.28 19.22 -3.24
CA ASN A 84 -2.34 20.05 -2.65
C ASN A 84 -3.09 19.32 -1.51
N ALA A 85 -3.15 17.99 -1.56
CA ALA A 85 -3.72 17.16 -0.48
C ALA A 85 -2.75 16.95 0.70
N GLY A 86 -1.57 17.59 0.67
CA GLY A 86 -0.59 17.57 1.76
C GLY A 86 0.49 16.50 1.65
N VAL A 87 0.60 15.81 0.51
CA VAL A 87 1.76 14.96 0.22
C VAL A 87 2.91 15.87 -0.23
N LYS A 88 4.07 15.76 0.41
CA LYS A 88 5.25 16.56 0.03
C LYS A 88 6.00 15.90 -1.13
N LEU A 89 6.72 16.70 -1.92
CA LEU A 89 7.49 16.18 -3.04
C LEU A 89 8.55 15.16 -2.61
N GLU A 90 9.21 15.38 -1.46
CA GLU A 90 10.18 14.44 -0.90
C GLU A 90 9.52 13.09 -0.56
N GLN A 91 8.26 13.12 -0.09
CA GLN A 91 7.49 11.91 0.21
C GLN A 91 7.17 11.11 -1.06
N THR A 92 7.07 11.75 -2.22
CA THR A 92 6.89 11.04 -3.49
C THR A 92 8.08 10.12 -3.79
N LEU A 93 9.31 10.57 -3.54
CA LEU A 93 10.51 9.75 -3.69
C LEU A 93 10.54 8.60 -2.66
N GLU A 94 10.10 8.85 -1.43
CA GLU A 94 9.95 7.80 -0.42
C GLU A 94 8.93 6.74 -0.85
N ILE A 95 7.80 7.16 -1.39
CA ILE A 95 6.78 6.25 -1.94
C ILE A 95 7.36 5.38 -3.05
N LEU A 96 8.12 5.95 -3.99
CA LEU A 96 8.79 5.20 -5.05
C LEU A 96 9.77 4.17 -4.49
N THR A 97 10.54 4.52 -3.47
CA THR A 97 11.46 3.60 -2.79
C THR A 97 10.70 2.43 -2.15
N ILE A 98 9.60 2.71 -1.47
CA ILE A 98 8.73 1.68 -0.87
C ILE A 98 8.16 0.76 -1.96
N LEU A 99 7.65 1.32 -3.05
CA LEU A 99 7.11 0.56 -4.18
C LEU A 99 8.17 -0.34 -4.83
N ALA A 100 9.39 0.15 -5.00
CA ALA A 100 10.49 -0.61 -5.57
C ALA A 100 10.88 -1.79 -4.66
N ALA A 101 11.15 -1.54 -3.38
CA ALA A 101 11.51 -2.58 -2.42
C ALA A 101 10.41 -3.64 -2.29
N SER A 102 9.14 -3.22 -2.19
CA SER A 102 8.02 -4.14 -2.09
C SER A 102 7.76 -4.94 -3.37
N THR A 103 8.23 -4.48 -4.53
CA THR A 103 8.16 -5.28 -5.77
C THR A 103 9.00 -6.54 -5.65
N ILE A 104 10.22 -6.42 -5.14
CA ILE A 104 11.13 -7.55 -4.95
C ILE A 104 10.52 -8.57 -3.99
N THR A 105 10.09 -8.11 -2.81
CA THR A 105 9.53 -9.00 -1.78
C THR A 105 8.24 -9.67 -2.21
N ASN A 106 7.36 -8.95 -2.92
CA ASN A 106 6.09 -9.50 -3.40
C ASN A 106 6.30 -10.52 -4.52
N TYR A 107 7.25 -10.29 -5.43
CA TYR A 107 7.56 -11.27 -6.48
C TYR A 107 8.21 -12.52 -5.88
N ALA A 108 9.12 -12.35 -4.91
CA ALA A 108 9.70 -13.47 -4.20
C ALA A 108 8.63 -14.29 -3.45
N ALA A 109 7.72 -13.64 -2.75
CA ALA A 109 6.59 -14.28 -2.06
C ALA A 109 5.65 -14.99 -3.05
N THR A 110 5.39 -14.42 -4.22
CA THR A 110 4.57 -15.05 -5.26
C THR A 110 5.24 -16.33 -5.80
N LEU A 111 6.55 -16.29 -6.03
CA LEU A 111 7.31 -17.44 -6.50
C LEU A 111 7.43 -18.54 -5.45
N ALA A 112 7.70 -18.17 -4.21
CA ALA A 112 7.87 -19.10 -3.09
C ALA A 112 6.55 -19.66 -2.57
N ASN A 113 5.45 -18.91 -2.73
CA ASN A 113 4.10 -19.22 -2.24
C ASN A 113 4.09 -19.76 -0.80
N PRO A 114 4.67 -19.03 0.17
CA PRO A 114 4.76 -19.48 1.55
C PRO A 114 3.36 -19.64 2.17
N PRO A 115 3.17 -20.59 3.10
CA PRO A 115 1.95 -20.65 3.87
C PRO A 115 1.80 -19.40 4.73
N LEU A 116 0.55 -19.00 5.01
CA LEU A 116 0.27 -17.88 5.90
C LEU A 116 0.55 -18.32 7.35
N GLU A 117 1.40 -17.60 8.04
CA GLU A 117 1.75 -17.84 9.43
C GLU A 117 0.53 -17.69 10.36
N PRO A 118 0.48 -18.43 11.49
CA PRO A 118 -0.65 -18.40 12.40
C PRO A 118 -1.05 -17.00 12.88
N GLU A 119 -0.07 -16.13 13.13
CA GLU A 119 -0.26 -14.75 13.60
C GLU A 119 -0.95 -13.83 12.59
N PHE A 120 -0.99 -14.19 11.30
CA PHE A 120 -1.64 -13.40 10.25
C PHE A 120 -2.95 -14.00 9.77
N GLN A 121 -3.39 -15.14 10.32
CA GLN A 121 -4.61 -15.84 9.89
C GLN A 121 -5.86 -14.97 10.07
N GLU A 122 -5.94 -14.15 11.11
CA GLU A 122 -7.05 -13.21 11.32
C GLU A 122 -7.17 -12.16 10.22
N HIS A 123 -6.07 -11.89 9.50
CA HIS A 123 -6.01 -10.94 8.38
C HIS A 123 -6.04 -11.63 7.02
N ALA A 124 -6.32 -12.95 6.98
CA ALA A 124 -6.39 -13.68 5.73
C ALA A 124 -7.26 -12.97 4.69
N TRP A 125 -6.81 -12.99 3.44
CA TRP A 125 -7.47 -12.31 2.35
C TRP A 125 -7.66 -13.24 1.17
N ASN A 126 -8.88 -13.32 0.71
CA ASN A 126 -9.21 -14.02 -0.51
C ASN A 126 -9.60 -12.98 -1.56
N PRO A 127 -8.91 -12.91 -2.71
CA PRO A 127 -9.36 -12.07 -3.79
C PRO A 127 -10.79 -12.44 -4.15
N LYS A 128 -11.66 -11.45 -4.28
CA LYS A 128 -12.99 -11.69 -4.86
C LYS A 128 -12.73 -12.16 -6.30
N ALA A 129 -13.24 -13.36 -6.61
CA ALA A 129 -13.20 -13.93 -7.93
C ALA A 129 -13.88 -13.01 -8.95
#